data_d508cd6b3c4d931599d089f7a4ccb548
#
_entry.id   d508cd6b3c4d931599d089f7a4ccb548
#
_cell.length_a   1.000
_cell.length_b   1.000
_cell.length_c   1.000
_cell.angle_alpha   90.00
_cell.angle_beta   90.00
_cell.angle_gamma   90.00
#
_symmetry.space_group_name_H-M   'P 1'
#
loop_
_entity.id
_entity.type
_entity.pdbx_description
1 polymer ?
#
loop_
_entity_poly.entity_id
_entity_poly.type
_entity_poly.pdbx_seq_one_letter_code
_entity_poly.pdbx_strand_id
1 'polypeptide(L)'
;IEKGYGCKVEATKGSTTPIMAALFDQQIDIITEVWRDNLVQLIEDNVAKGTIVELGVNTPSSTQGFYVDKPTADKYGLKHVDDMKSEKIAKLFADPEAPGKGRMTSCISGWTCYTINLVKHKVYGLDKYYTNFDPGSGGALDAAIAGGFKKGKPVFSYYWTPTGLMGKVDLVKLEEPKYDQACWDEMTKVVEDIKANGPDVYKDTCACEYVNMSLTKAASTKFASNAANKPIIDFIKKYSIPTADVNKSLAFYMDESGGDMEATAKNFLSSNSMWESWVPSDVASKVKASL
;
A
#
# COMPACT_ATOMS: atom_id res chain seq x y z
N ILE A 1 -1.91 -22.16 6.67
CA ILE A 1 -1.82 -22.37 8.12
C ILE A 1 -2.87 -23.41 8.55
N GLU A 2 -4.17 -23.17 8.32
CA GLU A 2 -5.26 -24.04 8.80
C GLU A 2 -5.13 -25.47 8.29
N LYS A 3 -5.07 -25.67 6.98
CA LYS A 3 -5.05 -27.02 6.36
C LYS A 3 -3.74 -27.77 6.58
N GLY A 4 -2.62 -27.05 6.68
CA GLY A 4 -1.30 -27.68 6.86
C GLY A 4 -0.92 -27.92 8.32
N TYR A 5 -1.16 -26.93 9.18
CA TYR A 5 -0.75 -26.97 10.59
C TYR A 5 -1.89 -27.24 11.57
N GLY A 6 -3.16 -27.19 11.12
CA GLY A 6 -4.33 -27.41 11.96
C GLY A 6 -4.67 -26.27 12.91
N CYS A 7 -4.10 -25.09 12.71
CA CYS A 7 -4.36 -23.92 13.54
C CYS A 7 -5.53 -23.11 12.97
N LYS A 8 -6.42 -22.63 13.82
CA LYS A 8 -7.46 -21.68 13.42
C LYS A 8 -6.82 -20.33 13.13
N VAL A 9 -7.24 -19.68 12.04
CA VAL A 9 -6.83 -18.32 11.67
C VAL A 9 -8.00 -17.37 11.80
N GLU A 10 -7.83 -16.30 12.55
CA GLU A 10 -8.80 -15.22 12.65
C GLU A 10 -8.24 -13.98 11.94
N ALA A 11 -8.95 -13.53 10.90
CA ALA A 11 -8.55 -12.36 10.14
C ALA A 11 -9.19 -11.09 10.71
N THR A 12 -8.35 -10.13 11.11
CA THR A 12 -8.79 -8.81 11.55
C THR A 12 -8.58 -7.80 10.43
N LYS A 13 -9.64 -7.13 10.00
CA LYS A 13 -9.57 -6.08 8.99
C LYS A 13 -9.39 -4.71 9.64
N GLY A 14 -8.54 -3.87 9.07
CA GLY A 14 -8.32 -2.50 9.54
C GLY A 14 -7.34 -1.75 8.64
N SER A 15 -7.25 -0.44 8.83
CA SER A 15 -6.24 0.37 8.17
C SER A 15 -4.89 0.26 8.89
N THR A 16 -3.82 0.66 8.22
CA THR A 16 -2.43 0.44 8.66
C THR A 16 -2.17 0.91 10.08
N THR A 17 -2.53 2.14 10.43
CA THR A 17 -2.19 2.72 11.74
C THR A 17 -2.79 1.94 12.91
N PRO A 18 -4.12 1.65 12.97
CA PRO A 18 -4.68 0.89 14.08
C PRO A 18 -4.22 -0.57 14.11
N ILE A 19 -4.02 -1.20 12.94
CA ILE A 19 -3.53 -2.59 12.88
C ILE A 19 -2.09 -2.70 13.37
N MET A 20 -1.22 -1.75 13.02
CA MET A 20 0.15 -1.71 13.55
C MET A 20 0.16 -1.46 15.06
N ALA A 21 -0.67 -0.54 15.56
CA ALA A 21 -0.80 -0.33 17.01
C ALA A 21 -1.21 -1.62 17.74
N ALA A 22 -2.20 -2.35 17.22
CA ALA A 22 -2.65 -3.62 17.78
C ALA A 22 -1.55 -4.70 17.76
N LEU A 23 -0.67 -4.71 16.73
CA LEU A 23 0.49 -5.61 16.70
C LEU A 23 1.50 -5.23 17.80
N PHE A 24 1.80 -3.95 17.97
CA PHE A 24 2.72 -3.45 19.00
C PHE A 24 2.21 -3.77 20.41
N ASP A 25 0.89 -3.69 20.62
CA ASP A 25 0.20 -4.01 21.87
C ASP A 25 -0.04 -5.52 22.06
N GLN A 26 0.52 -6.37 21.20
CA GLN A 26 0.42 -7.83 21.26
C GLN A 26 -1.02 -8.36 21.13
N GLN A 27 -1.93 -7.61 20.52
CA GLN A 27 -3.33 -7.97 20.28
C GLN A 27 -3.52 -8.69 18.94
N ILE A 28 -2.60 -8.49 17.99
CA ILE A 28 -2.51 -9.18 16.70
C ILE A 28 -1.20 -9.95 16.67
N ASP A 29 -1.24 -11.18 16.16
CA ASP A 29 -0.10 -12.08 16.13
C ASP A 29 0.84 -11.80 14.95
N ILE A 30 0.29 -11.61 13.74
CA ILE A 30 1.06 -11.52 12.50
C ILE A 30 0.43 -10.48 11.56
N ILE A 31 1.27 -9.69 10.91
CA ILE A 31 0.92 -8.87 9.74
C ILE A 31 1.84 -9.30 8.59
N THR A 32 1.25 -9.56 7.41
CA THR A 32 2.00 -10.01 6.23
C THR A 32 2.18 -8.93 5.16
N GLU A 33 1.64 -7.74 5.38
CA GLU A 33 1.77 -6.59 4.48
C GLU A 33 2.15 -5.34 5.29
N VAL A 34 3.45 -5.10 5.43
CA VAL A 34 3.99 -3.92 6.10
C VAL A 34 4.74 -3.06 5.08
N TRP A 35 4.28 -1.86 4.86
CA TRP A 35 4.93 -0.81 4.06
C TRP A 35 6.04 -0.14 4.89
N ARG A 36 7.12 -0.91 5.13
CA ARG A 36 8.15 -0.61 6.11
C ARG A 36 8.78 0.77 5.91
N ASP A 37 9.09 1.12 4.67
CA ASP A 37 9.80 2.38 4.36
C ASP A 37 8.92 3.63 4.57
N ASN A 38 7.61 3.45 4.70
CA ASN A 38 6.69 4.51 5.15
C ASN A 38 6.60 4.60 6.69
N LEU A 39 7.23 3.67 7.42
CA LEU A 39 7.09 3.47 8.87
C LEU A 39 8.44 3.24 9.57
N VAL A 40 9.57 3.62 8.95
CA VAL A 40 10.91 3.24 9.37
C VAL A 40 11.11 3.43 10.87
N GLN A 41 10.96 4.67 11.37
CA GLN A 41 11.19 4.98 12.78
C GLN A 41 10.27 4.18 13.70
N LEU A 42 8.98 4.06 13.34
CA LEU A 42 8.00 3.34 14.14
C LEU A 42 8.34 1.85 14.25
N ILE A 43 8.77 1.24 13.15
CA ILE A 43 9.20 -0.18 13.14
C ILE A 43 10.47 -0.35 13.97
N GLU A 44 11.48 0.48 13.76
CA GLU A 44 12.76 0.40 14.47
C GLU A 44 12.61 0.58 15.97
N ASP A 45 11.80 1.54 16.42
CA ASP A 45 11.47 1.76 17.82
C ASP A 45 10.82 0.52 18.46
N ASN A 46 9.90 -0.12 17.75
CA ASN A 46 9.18 -1.28 18.28
C ASN A 46 10.01 -2.57 18.23
N VAL A 47 10.90 -2.70 17.26
CA VAL A 47 11.93 -3.76 17.26
C VAL A 47 12.88 -3.56 18.45
N ALA A 48 13.38 -2.34 18.68
CA ALA A 48 14.26 -2.00 19.80
C ALA A 48 13.59 -2.22 21.18
N LYS A 49 12.29 -1.91 21.29
CA LYS A 49 11.48 -2.20 22.48
C LYS A 49 11.18 -3.70 22.67
N GLY A 50 11.45 -4.52 21.67
CA GLY A 50 11.15 -5.95 21.69
C GLY A 50 9.64 -6.27 21.64
N THR A 51 8.81 -5.39 21.06
CA THR A 51 7.37 -5.65 20.91
C THR A 51 7.07 -6.46 19.65
N ILE A 52 7.91 -6.35 18.61
CA ILE A 52 7.76 -7.07 17.35
C ILE A 52 9.06 -7.70 16.89
N VAL A 53 8.94 -8.67 15.98
CA VAL A 53 10.04 -9.22 15.18
C VAL A 53 9.69 -9.09 13.70
N GLU A 54 10.64 -8.63 12.88
CA GLU A 54 10.51 -8.62 11.43
C GLU A 54 10.75 -10.04 10.87
N LEU A 55 9.91 -10.47 9.93
CA LEU A 55 9.93 -11.81 9.35
C LEU A 55 10.36 -11.83 7.88
N GLY A 56 10.93 -10.73 7.39
CA GLY A 56 11.46 -10.62 6.04
C GLY A 56 10.43 -10.15 5.00
N VAL A 57 10.82 -10.28 3.73
CA VAL A 57 10.06 -9.75 2.60
C VAL A 57 8.88 -10.66 2.25
N ASN A 58 7.70 -10.05 2.04
CA ASN A 58 6.54 -10.70 1.47
C ASN A 58 6.48 -10.52 -0.06
N THR A 59 6.53 -9.26 -0.53
CA THR A 59 6.47 -8.92 -1.95
C THR A 59 7.65 -8.00 -2.28
N PRO A 60 8.55 -8.40 -3.20
CA PRO A 60 9.87 -7.77 -3.33
C PRO A 60 9.87 -6.41 -4.04
N SER A 61 8.80 -6.03 -4.73
CA SER A 61 8.75 -4.76 -5.44
C SER A 61 7.36 -4.16 -5.40
N SER A 62 7.26 -2.98 -4.82
CA SER A 62 6.03 -2.21 -4.68
C SER A 62 6.33 -0.74 -4.91
N THR A 63 5.55 -0.10 -5.79
CA THR A 63 5.70 1.32 -6.11
C THR A 63 4.44 2.07 -5.72
N GLN A 64 4.59 3.35 -5.39
CA GLN A 64 3.47 4.26 -5.14
C GLN A 64 3.84 5.65 -5.63
N GLY A 65 2.85 6.51 -5.83
CA GLY A 65 3.10 7.87 -6.30
C GLY A 65 1.85 8.55 -6.84
N PHE A 66 2.05 9.63 -7.56
CA PHE A 66 0.99 10.37 -8.22
C PHE A 66 0.85 9.93 -9.67
N TYR A 67 -0.39 9.72 -10.09
CA TYR A 67 -0.72 9.15 -11.39
C TYR A 67 -1.77 10.00 -12.12
N VAL A 68 -1.63 10.06 -13.44
CA VAL A 68 -2.62 10.64 -14.35
C VAL A 68 -3.06 9.57 -15.35
N ASP A 69 -4.30 9.58 -15.78
CA ASP A 69 -4.74 8.70 -16.86
C ASP A 69 -3.90 8.94 -18.14
N LYS A 70 -3.54 7.85 -18.81
CA LYS A 70 -2.65 7.90 -19.97
C LYS A 70 -3.19 8.78 -21.12
N PRO A 71 -4.49 8.72 -21.48
CA PRO A 71 -5.02 9.60 -22.54
C PRO A 71 -4.83 11.09 -22.22
N THR A 72 -5.04 11.51 -20.99
CA THR A 72 -4.82 12.90 -20.56
C THR A 72 -3.34 13.24 -20.51
N ALA A 73 -2.51 12.36 -19.96
CA ALA A 73 -1.06 12.57 -19.92
C ALA A 73 -0.46 12.74 -21.32
N ASP A 74 -0.81 11.88 -22.28
CA ASP A 74 -0.34 11.94 -23.66
C ASP A 74 -0.82 13.22 -24.37
N LYS A 75 -2.10 13.58 -24.20
CA LYS A 75 -2.71 14.74 -24.86
C LYS A 75 -2.10 16.06 -24.41
N TYR A 76 -1.75 16.18 -23.15
CA TYR A 76 -1.27 17.43 -22.56
C TYR A 76 0.23 17.41 -22.23
N GLY A 77 0.92 16.31 -22.50
CA GLY A 77 2.35 16.14 -22.26
C GLY A 77 2.72 16.07 -20.77
N LEU A 78 1.82 15.54 -19.92
CA LEU A 78 2.03 15.47 -18.48
C LEU A 78 2.96 14.31 -18.13
N LYS A 79 4.13 14.62 -17.63
CA LYS A 79 5.17 13.64 -17.26
C LYS A 79 5.69 13.83 -15.83
N HIS A 80 5.71 15.08 -15.36
CA HIS A 80 6.26 15.47 -14.07
C HIS A 80 5.20 16.15 -13.21
N VAL A 81 5.34 16.09 -11.89
CA VAL A 81 4.41 16.79 -10.96
C VAL A 81 4.35 18.29 -11.23
N ASP A 82 5.42 18.87 -11.77
CA ASP A 82 5.46 20.29 -12.14
C ASP A 82 4.54 20.63 -13.31
N ASP A 83 4.28 19.69 -14.22
CA ASP A 83 3.35 19.89 -15.34
C ASP A 83 1.90 20.10 -14.86
N MET A 84 1.61 19.67 -13.64
CA MET A 84 0.31 19.83 -13.01
C MET A 84 0.04 21.27 -12.51
N LYS A 85 1.07 22.10 -12.39
CA LYS A 85 1.04 23.42 -11.74
C LYS A 85 0.51 24.53 -12.65
N SER A 86 -0.70 24.38 -13.16
CA SER A 86 -1.36 25.46 -13.87
C SER A 86 -2.88 25.38 -13.74
N GLU A 87 -3.55 26.52 -13.73
CA GLU A 87 -5.02 26.56 -13.73
C GLU A 87 -5.63 25.84 -14.93
N LYS A 88 -4.98 25.92 -16.10
CA LYS A 88 -5.43 25.26 -17.32
C LYS A 88 -5.48 23.74 -17.14
N ILE A 89 -4.45 23.17 -16.54
CA ILE A 89 -4.38 21.72 -16.30
C ILE A 89 -5.31 21.35 -15.14
N ALA A 90 -5.32 22.10 -14.05
CA ALA A 90 -6.20 21.83 -12.91
C ALA A 90 -7.69 21.77 -13.29
N LYS A 91 -8.13 22.63 -14.21
CA LYS A 91 -9.52 22.64 -14.74
C LYS A 91 -9.92 21.33 -15.43
N LEU A 92 -8.98 20.54 -15.94
CA LEU A 92 -9.27 19.23 -16.53
C LEU A 92 -9.80 18.24 -15.47
N PHE A 93 -9.34 18.41 -14.25
CA PHE A 93 -9.63 17.57 -13.09
C PHE A 93 -10.57 18.26 -12.09
N ALA A 94 -11.46 19.15 -12.59
CA ALA A 94 -12.27 20.05 -11.77
C ALA A 94 -12.92 19.35 -10.55
N ASP A 95 -12.73 19.95 -9.38
CA ASP A 95 -13.34 19.48 -8.15
C ASP A 95 -14.75 20.07 -7.98
N PRO A 96 -15.82 19.25 -7.95
CA PRO A 96 -17.17 19.76 -7.79
C PRO A 96 -17.44 20.38 -6.40
N GLU A 97 -16.61 20.04 -5.40
CA GLU A 97 -16.76 20.55 -4.03
C GLU A 97 -15.86 21.76 -3.75
N ALA A 98 -14.91 22.06 -4.64
CA ALA A 98 -14.00 23.19 -4.51
C ALA A 98 -13.88 23.94 -5.84
N PRO A 99 -14.86 24.83 -6.16
CA PRO A 99 -14.85 25.58 -7.42
C PRO A 99 -13.54 26.34 -7.63
N GLY A 100 -12.99 26.20 -8.83
CA GLY A 100 -11.70 26.81 -9.20
C GLY A 100 -10.47 25.94 -8.96
N LYS A 101 -10.60 24.81 -8.25
CA LYS A 101 -9.53 23.83 -8.10
C LYS A 101 -9.80 22.54 -8.86
N GLY A 102 -8.73 21.83 -9.17
CA GLY A 102 -8.78 20.43 -9.56
C GLY A 102 -8.86 19.54 -8.32
N ARG A 103 -9.24 18.25 -8.50
CA ARG A 103 -9.22 17.23 -7.47
C ARG A 103 -8.07 16.27 -7.73
N MET A 104 -7.21 16.07 -6.73
CA MET A 104 -6.32 14.92 -6.63
C MET A 104 -6.97 13.92 -5.68
N THR A 105 -7.43 12.77 -6.20
CA THR A 105 -7.93 11.70 -5.34
C THR A 105 -6.74 11.02 -4.67
N SER A 106 -6.59 11.25 -3.39
CA SER A 106 -5.38 10.92 -2.64
C SER A 106 -5.49 9.62 -1.86
N CYS A 107 -4.52 9.40 -1.00
CA CYS A 107 -4.48 8.31 -0.04
C CYS A 107 -5.56 8.53 1.05
N ILE A 108 -5.91 7.46 1.74
CA ILE A 108 -7.01 7.40 2.69
C ILE A 108 -6.48 7.70 4.10
N SER A 109 -7.22 8.46 4.89
CA SER A 109 -6.92 8.66 6.31
C SER A 109 -6.85 7.31 7.03
N GLY A 110 -5.84 7.15 7.92
CA GLY A 110 -5.53 5.86 8.55
C GLY A 110 -4.52 4.99 7.79
N TRP A 111 -4.17 5.35 6.54
CA TRP A 111 -3.00 4.82 5.86
C TRP A 111 -1.82 5.77 6.02
N THR A 112 -0.60 5.23 6.04
CA THR A 112 0.63 6.04 6.21
C THR A 112 0.85 7.05 5.09
N CYS A 113 0.48 6.70 3.85
CA CYS A 113 0.59 7.58 2.69
C CYS A 113 -0.29 8.84 2.78
N TYR A 114 -1.35 8.85 3.60
CA TYR A 114 -2.22 10.01 3.73
C TYR A 114 -1.45 11.27 4.14
N THR A 115 -0.73 11.21 5.25
CA THR A 115 0.05 12.36 5.75
C THR A 115 1.26 12.65 4.87
N ILE A 116 1.92 11.61 4.32
CA ILE A 116 3.01 11.78 3.36
C ILE A 116 2.52 12.57 2.15
N ASN A 117 1.37 12.22 1.60
CA ASN A 117 0.79 12.92 0.46
C ASN A 117 0.35 14.35 0.79
N LEU A 118 -0.13 14.62 2.01
CA LEU A 118 -0.41 16.00 2.46
C LEU A 118 0.86 16.86 2.41
N VAL A 119 1.96 16.35 2.94
CA VAL A 119 3.25 17.05 2.91
C VAL A 119 3.75 17.24 1.48
N LYS A 120 3.80 16.18 0.68
CA LYS A 120 4.24 16.24 -0.72
C LYS A 120 3.37 17.19 -1.55
N HIS A 121 2.05 17.14 -1.40
CA HIS A 121 1.09 18.01 -2.08
C HIS A 121 1.39 19.49 -1.80
N LYS A 122 1.74 19.83 -0.57
CA LYS A 122 2.09 21.19 -0.16
C LYS A 122 3.48 21.58 -0.64
N VAL A 123 4.49 20.74 -0.43
CA VAL A 123 5.89 21.02 -0.86
C VAL A 123 5.97 21.20 -2.38
N TYR A 124 5.24 20.40 -3.15
CA TYR A 124 5.19 20.55 -4.61
C TYR A 124 4.35 21.73 -5.06
N GLY A 125 3.67 22.45 -4.15
CA GLY A 125 2.80 23.59 -4.47
C GLY A 125 1.54 23.19 -5.24
N LEU A 126 1.14 21.92 -5.16
CA LEU A 126 -0.10 21.41 -5.76
C LEU A 126 -1.34 21.92 -5.01
N ASP A 127 -1.21 22.26 -3.74
CA ASP A 127 -2.26 22.81 -2.89
C ASP A 127 -2.87 24.12 -3.42
N LYS A 128 -2.13 24.86 -4.25
CA LYS A 128 -2.62 26.06 -4.94
C LYS A 128 -3.65 25.71 -6.03
N TYR A 129 -3.51 24.56 -6.65
CA TYR A 129 -4.27 24.16 -7.84
C TYR A 129 -5.26 23.03 -7.57
N TYR A 130 -5.01 22.17 -6.60
CA TYR A 130 -5.79 20.96 -6.34
C TYR A 130 -6.20 20.84 -4.88
N THR A 131 -7.34 20.19 -4.66
CA THR A 131 -7.67 19.63 -3.37
C THR A 131 -6.99 18.28 -3.22
N ASN A 132 -6.55 17.95 -2.01
CA ASN A 132 -6.07 16.60 -1.64
C ASN A 132 -7.26 15.83 -1.08
N PHE A 133 -8.02 15.16 -1.96
CA PHE A 133 -9.30 14.54 -1.62
C PHE A 133 -9.11 13.14 -1.04
N ASP A 134 -9.64 12.90 0.16
CA ASP A 134 -9.70 11.58 0.78
C ASP A 134 -10.95 10.84 0.28
N PRO A 135 -10.83 9.72 -0.44
CA PRO A 135 -11.97 8.93 -0.89
C PRO A 135 -12.63 8.10 0.21
N GLY A 136 -12.07 8.04 1.42
CA GLY A 136 -12.60 7.34 2.58
C GLY A 136 -12.35 5.84 2.63
N SER A 137 -12.08 5.18 1.51
CA SER A 137 -11.72 3.75 1.45
C SER A 137 -10.97 3.38 0.18
N GLY A 138 -10.21 2.27 0.22
CA GLY A 138 -9.50 1.74 -0.95
C GLY A 138 -10.45 1.41 -2.10
N GLY A 139 -11.59 0.82 -1.82
CA GLY A 139 -12.60 0.56 -2.84
C GLY A 139 -13.20 1.82 -3.46
N ALA A 140 -13.34 2.91 -2.68
CA ALA A 140 -13.78 4.20 -3.22
C ALA A 140 -12.69 4.87 -4.09
N LEU A 141 -11.41 4.71 -3.73
CA LEU A 141 -10.29 5.14 -4.57
C LEU A 141 -10.28 4.38 -5.90
N ASP A 142 -10.38 3.05 -5.86
CA ASP A 142 -10.49 2.20 -7.05
C ASP A 142 -11.68 2.61 -7.94
N ALA A 143 -12.84 2.81 -7.32
CA ALA A 143 -14.05 3.22 -8.04
C ALA A 143 -13.93 4.61 -8.66
N ALA A 144 -13.25 5.56 -8.02
CA ALA A 144 -13.00 6.89 -8.56
C ALA A 144 -12.13 6.82 -9.82
N ILE A 145 -11.04 6.04 -9.77
CA ILE A 145 -10.13 5.84 -10.92
C ILE A 145 -10.85 5.09 -12.06
N ALA A 146 -11.41 3.91 -11.78
CA ALA A 146 -12.10 3.10 -12.78
C ALA A 146 -13.30 3.83 -13.39
N GLY A 147 -14.05 4.57 -12.57
CA GLY A 147 -15.20 5.36 -13.00
C GLY A 147 -14.80 6.53 -13.89
N GLY A 148 -13.66 7.16 -13.65
CA GLY A 148 -13.07 8.18 -14.54
C GLY A 148 -12.76 7.59 -15.91
N PHE A 149 -12.01 6.49 -15.94
CA PHE A 149 -11.68 5.76 -17.17
C PHE A 149 -12.93 5.37 -17.97
N LYS A 150 -13.90 4.71 -17.32
CA LYS A 150 -15.14 4.28 -17.97
C LYS A 150 -15.92 5.44 -18.61
N LYS A 151 -15.85 6.63 -18.03
CA LYS A 151 -16.54 7.83 -18.49
C LYS A 151 -15.69 8.69 -19.44
N GLY A 152 -14.44 8.29 -19.74
CA GLY A 152 -13.49 9.10 -20.51
C GLY A 152 -13.16 10.44 -19.84
N LYS A 153 -13.21 10.50 -18.51
CA LYS A 153 -12.90 11.71 -17.75
C LYS A 153 -11.45 11.65 -17.26
N PRO A 154 -10.73 12.79 -17.26
CA PRO A 154 -9.41 12.89 -16.68
C PRO A 154 -9.37 12.43 -15.21
N VAL A 155 -8.32 11.70 -14.87
CA VAL A 155 -8.06 11.20 -13.51
C VAL A 155 -6.70 11.69 -13.05
N PHE A 156 -6.63 12.31 -11.89
CA PHE A 156 -5.41 12.62 -11.16
C PHE A 156 -5.53 12.01 -9.76
N SER A 157 -4.66 11.05 -9.44
CA SER A 157 -4.77 10.29 -8.19
C SER A 157 -3.43 9.89 -7.63
N TYR A 158 -3.39 9.63 -6.32
CA TYR A 158 -2.41 8.71 -5.74
C TYR A 158 -2.81 7.28 -6.07
N TYR A 159 -1.83 6.43 -6.35
CA TYR A 159 -2.06 5.00 -6.46
C TYR A 159 -0.77 4.20 -6.21
N TRP A 160 -0.87 2.86 -6.21
CA TRP A 160 0.26 1.97 -5.93
C TRP A 160 0.18 0.64 -6.67
N THR A 161 1.29 -0.13 -6.64
CA THR A 161 1.35 -1.53 -7.05
C THR A 161 1.90 -2.38 -5.92
N PRO A 162 1.49 -3.67 -5.78
CA PRO A 162 0.55 -4.43 -6.63
C PRO A 162 -0.92 -4.11 -6.33
N THR A 163 -1.74 -4.01 -7.37
CA THR A 163 -3.21 -3.93 -7.26
C THR A 163 -3.87 -4.58 -8.47
N GLY A 164 -5.11 -5.06 -8.30
CA GLY A 164 -5.87 -5.60 -9.41
C GLY A 164 -6.29 -4.55 -10.46
N LEU A 165 -6.40 -3.28 -10.07
CA LEU A 165 -6.81 -2.21 -10.98
C LEU A 165 -5.67 -1.80 -11.95
N MET A 166 -4.40 -1.85 -11.51
CA MET A 166 -3.26 -1.46 -12.35
C MET A 166 -3.09 -2.30 -13.62
N GLY A 167 -3.65 -3.49 -13.67
CA GLY A 167 -3.71 -4.31 -14.91
C GLY A 167 -4.87 -3.96 -15.85
N LYS A 168 -5.77 -3.06 -15.44
CA LYS A 168 -7.01 -2.76 -16.17
C LYS A 168 -7.12 -1.33 -16.67
N VAL A 169 -6.32 -0.43 -16.13
CA VAL A 169 -6.34 0.99 -16.44
C VAL A 169 -4.93 1.49 -16.76
N ASP A 170 -4.81 2.26 -17.83
CA ASP A 170 -3.54 2.85 -18.24
C ASP A 170 -3.30 4.15 -17.46
N LEU A 171 -2.52 4.05 -16.38
CA LEU A 171 -2.06 5.18 -15.58
C LEU A 171 -0.59 5.47 -15.87
N VAL A 172 -0.27 6.75 -16.00
CA VAL A 172 1.11 7.26 -16.08
C VAL A 172 1.51 7.77 -14.70
N LYS A 173 2.55 7.17 -14.11
CA LYS A 173 3.15 7.71 -12.89
C LYS A 173 3.87 9.00 -13.26
N LEU A 174 3.54 10.09 -12.58
CA LEU A 174 4.27 11.35 -12.73
C LEU A 174 5.66 11.22 -12.11
N GLU A 175 6.65 11.77 -12.79
CA GLU A 175 7.98 11.95 -12.22
C GLU A 175 7.93 12.99 -11.11
N GLU A 176 8.61 12.69 -10.02
CA GLU A 176 8.78 13.55 -8.86
C GLU A 176 10.29 13.82 -8.69
N PRO A 177 10.71 14.79 -7.85
CA PRO A 177 12.10 14.88 -7.43
C PRO A 177 12.60 13.50 -6.98
N LYS A 178 13.77 13.09 -7.47
CA LYS A 178 14.29 11.74 -7.23
C LYS A 178 14.41 11.46 -5.74
N TYR A 179 14.21 10.19 -5.38
CA TYR A 179 14.40 9.74 -4.00
C TYR A 179 15.79 10.15 -3.48
N ASP A 180 15.79 10.79 -2.34
CA ASP A 180 16.97 11.14 -1.56
C ASP A 180 16.71 10.79 -0.10
N GLN A 181 17.59 9.99 0.51
CA GLN A 181 17.40 9.49 1.86
C GLN A 181 17.33 10.62 2.89
N ALA A 182 18.18 11.63 2.77
CA ALA A 182 18.21 12.75 3.72
C ALA A 182 16.91 13.56 3.64
N CYS A 183 16.43 13.82 2.43
CA CYS A 183 15.14 14.48 2.22
C CYS A 183 13.98 13.62 2.73
N TRP A 184 14.00 12.31 2.48
CA TRP A 184 12.98 11.41 3.00
C TRP A 184 12.91 11.42 4.52
N ASP A 185 14.07 11.37 5.20
CA ASP A 185 14.16 11.40 6.65
C ASP A 185 13.69 12.75 7.24
N GLU A 186 13.99 13.86 6.57
CA GLU A 186 13.51 15.19 6.96
C GLU A 186 11.99 15.30 6.80
N MET A 187 11.47 14.91 5.62
CA MET A 187 10.05 14.93 5.32
C MET A 187 9.26 14.06 6.29
N THR A 188 9.74 12.85 6.61
CA THR A 188 9.04 11.92 7.51
C THR A 188 8.98 12.43 8.95
N LYS A 189 9.93 13.24 9.42
CA LYS A 189 9.82 13.93 10.72
C LYS A 189 8.64 14.90 10.74
N VAL A 190 8.45 15.66 9.66
CA VAL A 190 7.28 16.56 9.53
C VAL A 190 5.97 15.74 9.46
N VAL A 191 5.98 14.60 8.77
CA VAL A 191 4.85 13.68 8.71
C VAL A 191 4.47 13.15 10.09
N GLU A 192 5.45 12.74 10.92
CA GLU A 192 5.18 12.26 12.28
C GLU A 192 4.70 13.40 13.21
N ASP A 193 5.27 14.61 13.08
CA ASP A 193 4.77 15.78 13.81
C ASP A 193 3.29 16.06 13.48
N ILE A 194 2.91 16.01 12.21
CA ILE A 194 1.51 16.20 11.76
C ILE A 194 0.59 15.10 12.30
N LYS A 195 1.02 13.84 12.27
CA LYS A 195 0.24 12.73 12.82
C LYS A 195 -0.04 12.90 14.31
N ALA A 196 0.95 13.37 15.06
CA ALA A 196 0.85 13.55 16.50
C ALA A 196 0.03 14.78 16.90
N ASN A 197 0.13 15.89 16.16
CA ASN A 197 -0.32 17.22 16.58
C ASN A 197 -1.29 17.91 15.61
N GLY A 198 -1.63 17.25 14.49
CA GLY A 198 -2.49 17.79 13.44
C GLY A 198 -1.77 18.61 12.37
N PRO A 199 -2.47 18.99 11.29
CA PRO A 199 -1.85 19.62 10.12
C PRO A 199 -1.33 21.04 10.36
N ASP A 200 -1.75 21.70 11.42
CA ASP A 200 -1.35 23.09 11.74
C ASP A 200 0.11 23.21 12.19
N VAL A 201 0.75 22.09 12.59
CA VAL A 201 2.17 22.06 12.97
C VAL A 201 3.12 21.90 11.78
N TYR A 202 2.61 21.93 10.55
CA TYR A 202 3.42 21.82 9.34
C TYR A 202 4.59 22.79 9.35
N LYS A 203 5.77 22.29 9.00
CA LYS A 203 7.00 23.06 8.77
C LYS A 203 7.48 22.85 7.35
N ASP A 204 8.15 23.87 6.79
CA ASP A 204 8.76 23.74 5.49
C ASP A 204 9.80 22.60 5.51
N THR A 205 9.77 21.81 4.47
CA THR A 205 10.63 20.64 4.28
C THR A 205 10.83 20.39 2.78
N CYS A 206 11.72 19.47 2.43
CA CYS A 206 11.77 18.93 1.08
C CYS A 206 10.74 17.81 0.88
N ALA A 207 10.53 17.40 -0.36
CA ALA A 207 9.82 16.16 -0.70
C ALA A 207 10.45 15.51 -1.93
N CYS A 208 10.44 14.19 -1.96
CA CYS A 208 10.93 13.38 -3.05
C CYS A 208 9.98 12.23 -3.38
N GLU A 209 10.23 11.53 -4.48
CA GLU A 209 9.43 10.37 -4.86
C GLU A 209 9.47 9.28 -3.78
N TYR A 210 8.43 8.45 -3.76
CA TYR A 210 8.45 7.23 -2.97
C TYR A 210 9.54 6.28 -3.47
N VAL A 211 10.25 5.66 -2.55
CA VAL A 211 11.18 4.58 -2.90
C VAL A 211 10.41 3.38 -3.45
N ASN A 212 11.01 2.66 -4.39
CA ASN A 212 10.54 1.33 -4.75
C ASN A 212 10.89 0.38 -3.59
N MET A 213 9.89 -0.06 -2.85
CA MET A 213 10.08 -0.79 -1.62
C MET A 213 9.61 -2.25 -1.71
N SER A 214 10.12 -3.06 -0.80
CA SER A 214 9.57 -4.39 -0.55
C SER A 214 8.51 -4.32 0.54
N LEU A 215 7.38 -4.98 0.35
CA LEU A 215 6.45 -5.24 1.43
C LEU A 215 7.03 -6.29 2.35
N THR A 216 6.95 -6.06 3.66
CA THR A 216 7.52 -6.94 4.67
C THR A 216 6.47 -7.58 5.56
N LYS A 217 6.91 -8.46 6.43
CA LYS A 217 6.09 -9.18 7.40
C LYS A 217 6.63 -8.95 8.79
N ALA A 218 5.74 -8.90 9.77
CA ALA A 218 6.10 -8.80 11.18
C ALA A 218 5.18 -9.67 12.04
N ALA A 219 5.71 -10.10 13.18
CA ALA A 219 4.92 -10.77 14.20
C ALA A 219 5.12 -10.07 15.56
N SER A 220 4.12 -10.20 16.43
CA SER A 220 4.26 -9.82 17.83
C SER A 220 5.32 -10.71 18.50
N THR A 221 6.12 -10.14 19.38
CA THR A 221 7.14 -10.92 20.11
C THR A 221 6.51 -12.01 20.98
N LYS A 222 5.33 -11.74 21.54
CA LYS A 222 4.55 -12.72 22.30
C LYS A 222 4.25 -13.98 21.48
N PHE A 223 3.80 -13.80 20.24
CA PHE A 223 3.52 -14.91 19.33
C PHE A 223 4.82 -15.60 18.87
N ALA A 224 5.80 -14.82 18.46
CA ALA A 224 7.04 -15.33 17.88
C ALA A 224 7.93 -16.05 18.89
N SER A 225 7.91 -15.66 20.17
CA SER A 225 8.70 -16.32 21.23
C SER A 225 8.09 -17.61 21.77
N ASN A 226 6.82 -17.89 21.45
CA ASN A 226 6.19 -19.14 21.86
C ASN A 226 6.72 -20.30 20.98
N ALA A 227 7.40 -21.27 21.63
CA ALA A 227 7.99 -22.41 20.92
C ALA A 227 6.96 -23.22 20.10
N ALA A 228 5.71 -23.30 20.55
CA ALA A 228 4.65 -23.98 19.82
C ALA A 228 4.35 -23.32 18.45
N ASN A 229 4.61 -22.02 18.30
CA ASN A 229 4.38 -21.27 17.06
C ASN A 229 5.56 -21.32 16.09
N LYS A 230 6.68 -21.92 16.47
CA LYS A 230 7.89 -21.97 15.64
C LYS A 230 7.63 -22.49 14.22
N PRO A 231 6.86 -23.57 13.96
CA PRO A 231 6.59 -24.04 12.61
C PRO A 231 5.85 -22.98 11.73
N ILE A 232 4.97 -22.20 12.35
CA ILE A 232 4.23 -21.12 11.67
C ILE A 232 5.17 -19.96 11.36
N ILE A 233 6.01 -19.56 12.32
CA ILE A 233 7.01 -18.52 12.14
C ILE A 233 7.99 -18.90 11.03
N ASP A 234 8.46 -20.14 11.00
CA ASP A 234 9.37 -20.65 9.97
C ASP A 234 8.70 -20.61 8.58
N PHE A 235 7.41 -20.94 8.47
CA PHE A 235 6.63 -20.80 7.27
C PHE A 235 6.52 -19.32 6.85
N ILE A 236 6.09 -18.43 7.76
CA ILE A 236 5.90 -17.01 7.44
C ILE A 236 7.23 -16.36 7.01
N LYS A 237 8.37 -16.75 7.60
CA LYS A 237 9.69 -16.27 7.15
C LYS A 237 9.99 -16.63 5.69
N LYS A 238 9.63 -17.83 5.25
CA LYS A 238 9.84 -18.32 3.88
C LYS A 238 8.82 -17.80 2.87
N TYR A 239 7.60 -17.50 3.33
CA TYR A 239 6.52 -17.02 2.48
C TYR A 239 6.92 -15.73 1.78
N SER A 240 6.96 -15.76 0.44
CA SER A 240 7.23 -14.58 -0.38
C SER A 240 6.64 -14.80 -1.78
N ILE A 241 5.85 -13.84 -2.26
CA ILE A 241 5.18 -13.92 -3.56
C ILE A 241 5.72 -12.82 -4.46
N PRO A 242 6.21 -13.14 -5.67
CA PRO A 242 6.58 -12.13 -6.67
C PRO A 242 5.41 -11.21 -6.99
N THR A 243 5.68 -9.94 -7.21
CA THR A 243 4.68 -8.90 -7.50
C THR A 243 3.74 -9.29 -8.65
N ALA A 244 4.28 -9.94 -9.69
CA ALA A 244 3.48 -10.42 -10.82
C ALA A 244 2.44 -11.48 -10.42
N ASP A 245 2.75 -12.36 -9.48
CA ASP A 245 1.82 -13.39 -9.01
C ASP A 245 0.81 -12.81 -8.01
N VAL A 246 1.19 -11.79 -7.23
CA VAL A 246 0.23 -11.00 -6.44
C VAL A 246 -0.77 -10.31 -7.36
N ASN A 247 -0.33 -9.65 -8.43
CA ASN A 247 -1.21 -8.99 -9.40
C ASN A 247 -2.19 -9.99 -10.05
N LYS A 248 -1.71 -11.19 -10.45
CA LYS A 248 -2.59 -12.25 -10.98
C LYS A 248 -3.65 -12.69 -9.97
N SER A 249 -3.24 -12.88 -8.71
CA SER A 249 -4.18 -13.27 -7.65
C SER A 249 -5.22 -12.18 -7.36
N LEU A 250 -4.82 -10.91 -7.40
CA LEU A 250 -5.72 -9.78 -7.22
C LEU A 250 -6.68 -9.61 -8.41
N ALA A 251 -6.21 -9.86 -9.64
CA ALA A 251 -7.08 -9.88 -10.83
C ALA A 251 -8.13 -11.00 -10.72
N PHE A 252 -7.72 -12.22 -10.34
CA PHE A 252 -8.63 -13.34 -10.10
C PHE A 252 -9.65 -12.99 -9.01
N TYR A 253 -9.21 -12.41 -7.89
CA TYR A 253 -10.08 -11.95 -6.80
C TYR A 253 -11.17 -11.00 -7.29
N MET A 254 -10.81 -10.03 -8.14
CA MET A 254 -11.74 -9.01 -8.61
C MET A 254 -12.67 -9.51 -9.73
N ASP A 255 -12.18 -10.36 -10.63
CA ASP A 255 -12.85 -10.64 -11.89
C ASP A 255 -13.55 -12.00 -11.91
N GLU A 256 -12.99 -12.99 -11.22
CA GLU A 256 -13.41 -14.37 -11.33
C GLU A 256 -14.02 -14.91 -10.03
N SER A 257 -13.41 -14.60 -8.87
CA SER A 257 -13.90 -15.09 -7.59
C SER A 257 -15.06 -14.28 -7.00
N GLY A 258 -15.39 -13.10 -7.58
CA GLY A 258 -16.39 -12.21 -7.03
C GLY A 258 -16.03 -11.62 -5.66
N GLY A 259 -14.73 -11.50 -5.38
CA GLY A 259 -14.22 -10.99 -4.09
C GLY A 259 -14.07 -12.08 -3.01
N ASP A 260 -14.07 -13.36 -3.40
CA ASP A 260 -13.85 -14.48 -2.48
C ASP A 260 -12.36 -14.75 -2.27
N MET A 261 -11.88 -14.45 -1.07
CA MET A 261 -10.47 -14.65 -0.67
C MET A 261 -10.09 -16.12 -0.56
N GLU A 262 -11.01 -16.99 -0.15
CA GLU A 262 -10.72 -18.43 -0.04
C GLU A 262 -10.59 -19.05 -1.42
N ALA A 263 -11.50 -18.73 -2.35
CA ALA A 263 -11.39 -19.14 -3.74
C ALA A 263 -10.11 -18.64 -4.40
N THR A 264 -9.71 -17.39 -4.10
CA THR A 264 -8.47 -16.81 -4.61
C THR A 264 -7.23 -17.53 -4.07
N ALA A 265 -7.21 -17.83 -2.79
CA ALA A 265 -6.11 -18.60 -2.17
C ALA A 265 -6.02 -20.03 -2.76
N LYS A 266 -7.15 -20.70 -2.95
CA LYS A 266 -7.19 -22.03 -3.60
C LYS A 266 -6.70 -21.97 -5.05
N ASN A 267 -7.10 -20.96 -5.81
CA ASN A 267 -6.63 -20.75 -7.17
C ASN A 267 -5.10 -20.59 -7.20
N PHE A 268 -4.55 -19.72 -6.34
CA PHE A 268 -3.08 -19.55 -6.25
C PHE A 268 -2.38 -20.85 -5.90
N LEU A 269 -2.82 -21.56 -4.87
CA LEU A 269 -2.20 -22.81 -4.41
C LEU A 269 -2.29 -23.93 -5.43
N SER A 270 -3.36 -23.98 -6.24
CA SER A 270 -3.55 -25.00 -7.29
C SER A 270 -2.77 -24.71 -8.57
N SER A 271 -2.61 -23.40 -8.90
CA SER A 271 -1.93 -22.96 -10.13
C SER A 271 -0.45 -22.72 -9.98
N ASN A 272 0.10 -22.78 -8.76
CA ASN A 272 1.46 -22.43 -8.45
C ASN A 272 2.10 -23.44 -7.48
N SER A 273 3.33 -23.84 -7.73
CA SER A 273 4.07 -24.80 -6.87
C SER A 273 5.10 -24.13 -5.96
N MET A 274 5.36 -22.81 -6.07
CA MET A 274 6.39 -22.13 -5.28
C MET A 274 6.15 -22.26 -3.77
N TRP A 275 4.90 -22.27 -3.34
CA TRP A 275 4.51 -22.36 -1.94
C TRP A 275 4.94 -23.68 -1.26
N GLU A 276 5.15 -24.74 -2.04
CA GLU A 276 5.59 -26.03 -1.51
C GLU A 276 6.97 -25.94 -0.83
N SER A 277 7.80 -25.01 -1.32
CA SER A 277 9.12 -24.74 -0.72
C SER A 277 9.07 -24.00 0.61
N TRP A 278 7.93 -23.40 0.94
CA TRP A 278 7.77 -22.63 2.19
C TRP A 278 7.46 -23.49 3.39
N VAL A 279 7.03 -24.73 3.17
CA VAL A 279 6.56 -25.64 4.21
C VAL A 279 7.27 -27.00 4.13
N PRO A 280 7.29 -27.80 5.20
CA PRO A 280 7.70 -29.20 5.14
C PRO A 280 6.84 -30.03 4.20
N SER A 281 7.38 -31.11 3.64
CA SER A 281 6.71 -31.94 2.63
C SER A 281 5.41 -32.58 3.13
N ASP A 282 5.35 -33.00 4.39
CA ASP A 282 4.14 -33.53 5.01
C ASP A 282 3.04 -32.47 5.14
N VAL A 283 3.41 -31.23 5.45
CA VAL A 283 2.50 -30.08 5.48
C VAL A 283 2.01 -29.75 4.07
N ALA A 284 2.91 -29.76 3.06
CA ALA A 284 2.54 -29.54 1.66
C ALA A 284 1.53 -30.60 1.20
N SER A 285 1.73 -31.88 1.56
CA SER A 285 0.82 -32.97 1.22
C SER A 285 -0.58 -32.79 1.82
N LYS A 286 -0.68 -32.33 3.07
CA LYS A 286 -1.97 -32.03 3.72
C LYS A 286 -2.70 -30.89 3.00
N VAL A 287 -1.97 -29.83 2.63
CA VAL A 287 -2.56 -28.69 1.89
C VAL A 287 -3.05 -29.17 0.53
N LYS A 288 -2.25 -29.90 -0.25
CA LYS A 288 -2.68 -30.46 -1.56
C LYS A 288 -3.94 -31.31 -1.45
N ALA A 289 -4.04 -32.13 -0.42
CA ALA A 289 -5.21 -32.97 -0.19
C ALA A 289 -6.51 -32.17 0.15
N SER A 290 -6.37 -30.88 0.44
CA SER A 290 -7.48 -29.97 0.80
C SER A 290 -7.89 -29.00 -0.31
N LEU A 291 -7.17 -28.98 -1.44
CA LEU A 291 -7.47 -28.16 -2.61
C LEU A 291 -8.52 -28.82 -3.48
#